data_7b184ee6803e710cb93aabf8417f47fd
#
_entry.id   7b184ee6803e710cb93aabf8417f47fd
#
_cell.length_a   1.000
_cell.length_b   1.000
_cell.length_c   1.000
_cell.angle_alpha   90.00
_cell.angle_beta   90.00
_cell.angle_gamma   90.00
#
_symmetry.space_group_name_H-M   'P 1'
#
loop_
_entity.id
_entity.type
_entity.pdbx_description
1 polymer ?
#
loop_
_entity_poly.entity_id
_entity_poly.type
_entity_poly.pdbx_seq_one_letter_code
_entity_poly.pdbx_strand_id
1 'polypeptide(L)'
;ISSHHMPQDWDAKTIEFENAKAGIASIETSFATIQHLFPTLSDNKISELFSLNARSIFKLDNAGITEGAVADMTFYNKTDTTLLSQKESKSKSANSPFWDIKLTGKIKGIFSKGKLHLA
;
A
#
# COMPACT_ATOMS: atom_id res chain seq x y z
N ILE A 1 -10.21 1.65 -2.10
CA ILE A 1 -9.45 1.74 -0.83
C ILE A 1 -8.48 2.91 -0.93
N SER A 2 -8.30 3.60 0.19
CA SER A 2 -7.23 4.58 0.39
C SER A 2 -6.35 4.09 1.53
N SER A 3 -5.04 4.27 1.41
CA SER A 3 -4.11 3.95 2.51
C SER A 3 -4.31 4.86 3.72
N HIS A 4 -4.94 6.02 3.52
CA HIS A 4 -5.05 7.08 4.53
C HIS A 4 -3.69 7.39 5.19
N HIS A 5 -2.63 7.40 4.36
CA HIS A 5 -1.26 7.65 4.80
C HIS A 5 -1.13 9.07 5.35
N MET A 6 -1.02 9.16 6.66
CA MET A 6 -0.87 10.41 7.40
C MET A 6 0.31 10.30 8.39
N PRO A 7 1.55 10.30 7.87
CA PRO A 7 2.72 10.24 8.72
C PRO A 7 2.78 11.47 9.64
N GLN A 8 3.15 11.26 10.88
CA GLN A 8 3.31 12.30 11.89
C GLN A 8 4.72 12.24 12.46
N ASP A 9 5.21 13.36 12.93
CA ASP A 9 6.47 13.43 13.68
C ASP A 9 6.32 12.76 15.05
N TRP A 10 7.44 12.30 15.61
CA TRP A 10 7.46 11.64 16.90
C TRP A 10 6.85 12.53 18.00
N ASP A 11 7.25 13.79 18.05
CA ASP A 11 6.77 14.75 19.05
C ASP A 11 5.24 14.92 19.01
N ALA A 12 4.65 14.86 17.82
CA ALA A 12 3.20 14.95 17.66
C ALA A 12 2.43 13.70 18.15
N LYS A 13 3.15 12.62 18.48
CA LYS A 13 2.59 11.34 18.95
C LYS A 13 2.91 11.04 20.43
N THR A 14 3.90 11.70 20.99
CA THR A 14 4.40 11.46 22.36
C THR A 14 3.98 12.54 23.35
N ILE A 15 2.90 13.21 23.06
CA ILE A 15 2.25 14.20 23.94
C ILE A 15 0.97 13.60 24.56
N GLU A 16 0.27 14.36 25.38
CA GLU A 16 -0.98 13.94 25.99
C GLU A 16 -1.98 13.47 24.92
N PHE A 17 -2.74 12.43 25.22
CA PHE A 17 -3.64 11.77 24.27
C PHE A 17 -4.58 12.75 23.56
N GLU A 18 -5.11 13.74 24.30
CA GLU A 18 -6.05 14.75 23.80
C GLU A 18 -5.40 15.67 22.75
N ASN A 19 -4.08 15.85 22.80
CA ASN A 19 -3.31 16.70 21.92
C ASN A 19 -2.60 15.92 20.80
N ALA A 20 -2.52 14.58 20.92
CA ALA A 20 -1.83 13.73 19.97
C ALA A 20 -2.51 13.74 18.60
N LYS A 21 -1.74 14.00 17.55
CA LYS A 21 -2.28 14.03 16.17
C LYS A 21 -2.66 12.64 15.70
N ALA A 22 -3.85 12.51 15.12
CA ALA A 22 -4.27 11.31 14.42
C ALA A 22 -3.42 11.04 13.17
N GLY A 23 -3.30 9.77 12.78
CA GLY A 23 -2.62 9.36 11.56
C GLY A 23 -1.52 8.33 11.78
N ILE A 24 -1.22 7.58 10.72
CA ILE A 24 -0.18 6.54 10.69
C ILE A 24 0.57 6.55 9.35
N ALA A 25 1.80 6.07 9.35
CA ALA A 25 2.53 5.72 8.14
C ALA A 25 2.05 4.33 7.67
N SER A 26 1.24 4.27 6.61
CA SER A 26 0.51 3.06 6.20
C SER A 26 0.68 2.68 4.72
N ILE A 27 1.23 3.55 3.88
CA ILE A 27 1.24 3.32 2.43
C ILE A 27 2.01 2.05 2.04
N GLU A 28 3.13 1.78 2.70
CA GLU A 28 4.00 0.64 2.39
C GLU A 28 3.40 -0.71 2.82
N THR A 29 2.47 -0.69 3.79
CA THR A 29 1.84 -1.90 4.33
C THR A 29 0.39 -2.09 3.88
N SER A 30 -0.20 -1.13 3.18
CA SER A 30 -1.64 -1.11 2.87
C SER A 30 -2.12 -2.35 2.11
N PHE A 31 -1.38 -2.82 1.10
CA PHE A 31 -1.73 -4.04 0.38
C PHE A 31 -1.65 -5.28 1.30
N ALA A 32 -0.53 -5.44 1.99
CA ALA A 32 -0.31 -6.59 2.86
C ALA A 32 -1.32 -6.62 4.01
N THR A 33 -1.68 -5.48 4.57
CA THR A 33 -2.73 -5.38 5.62
C THR A 33 -4.08 -5.86 5.09
N ILE A 34 -4.51 -5.42 3.92
CA ILE A 34 -5.79 -5.85 3.33
C ILE A 34 -5.76 -7.33 2.99
N GLN A 35 -4.67 -7.83 2.39
CA GLN A 35 -4.53 -9.24 2.06
C GLN A 35 -4.50 -10.13 3.30
N HIS A 36 -3.88 -9.68 4.38
CA HIS A 36 -3.83 -10.40 5.65
C HIS A 36 -5.21 -10.48 6.33
N LEU A 37 -5.96 -9.37 6.34
CA LEU A 37 -7.30 -9.30 6.94
C LEU A 37 -8.35 -10.03 6.09
N PHE A 38 -8.19 -10.06 4.77
CA PHE A 38 -9.15 -10.62 3.84
C PHE A 38 -8.46 -11.59 2.85
N PRO A 39 -7.95 -12.73 3.32
CA PRO A 39 -7.12 -13.63 2.50
C PRO A 39 -7.88 -14.28 1.33
N THR A 40 -9.20 -14.28 1.36
CA THR A 40 -10.05 -14.87 0.32
C THR A 40 -10.45 -13.90 -0.78
N LEU A 41 -10.00 -12.64 -0.77
CA LEU A 41 -10.27 -11.70 -1.84
C LEU A 41 -9.74 -12.25 -3.19
N SER A 42 -10.59 -12.19 -4.22
CA SER A 42 -10.17 -12.50 -5.59
C SER A 42 -9.27 -11.41 -6.15
N ASP A 43 -8.45 -11.75 -7.15
CA ASP A 43 -7.58 -10.77 -7.81
C ASP A 43 -8.38 -9.65 -8.49
N ASN A 44 -9.55 -9.99 -9.05
CA ASN A 44 -10.46 -8.98 -9.59
C ASN A 44 -10.89 -7.99 -8.51
N LYS A 45 -11.25 -8.49 -7.32
CA LYS A 45 -11.66 -7.62 -6.21
C LYS A 45 -10.52 -6.76 -5.69
N ILE A 46 -9.31 -7.27 -5.64
CA ILE A 46 -8.11 -6.50 -5.33
C ILE A 46 -7.91 -5.38 -6.36
N SER A 47 -7.99 -5.71 -7.64
CA SER A 47 -7.88 -4.72 -8.72
C SER A 47 -8.95 -3.63 -8.64
N GLU A 48 -10.21 -4.00 -8.39
CA GLU A 48 -11.28 -3.03 -8.15
C GLU A 48 -10.94 -2.08 -7.00
N LEU A 49 -10.56 -2.63 -5.85
CA LEU A 49 -10.37 -1.87 -4.62
C LEU A 49 -9.15 -0.94 -4.67
N PHE A 50 -8.05 -1.36 -5.29
CA PHE A 50 -6.81 -0.61 -5.31
C PHE A 50 -6.61 0.25 -6.56
N SER A 51 -7.35 -0.02 -7.64
CA SER A 51 -7.14 0.67 -8.92
C SER A 51 -8.45 1.10 -9.58
N LEU A 52 -9.27 0.16 -10.06
CA LEU A 52 -10.35 0.45 -10.98
C LEU A 52 -11.39 1.43 -10.41
N ASN A 53 -11.78 1.26 -9.16
CA ASN A 53 -12.76 2.14 -8.51
C ASN A 53 -12.23 3.57 -8.35
N ALA A 54 -10.96 3.73 -7.99
CA ALA A 54 -10.35 5.05 -7.89
C ALA A 54 -10.25 5.71 -9.27
N ARG A 55 -9.83 4.97 -10.29
CA ARG A 55 -9.78 5.47 -11.68
C ARG A 55 -11.16 5.91 -12.17
N SER A 56 -12.20 5.13 -11.91
CA SER A 56 -13.57 5.47 -12.25
C SER A 56 -14.05 6.76 -11.55
N ILE A 57 -13.80 6.90 -10.25
CA ILE A 57 -14.20 8.08 -9.47
C ILE A 57 -13.49 9.34 -9.98
N PHE A 58 -12.20 9.26 -10.26
CA PHE A 58 -11.39 10.39 -10.72
C PHE A 58 -11.39 10.56 -12.25
N LYS A 59 -12.17 9.76 -12.98
CA LYS A 59 -12.25 9.79 -14.47
C LYS A 59 -10.87 9.66 -15.12
N LEU A 60 -10.04 8.78 -14.59
CA LEU A 60 -8.74 8.43 -15.16
C LEU A 60 -8.90 7.29 -16.16
N ASP A 61 -8.00 7.24 -17.16
CA ASP A 61 -7.98 6.16 -18.14
C ASP A 61 -7.83 4.79 -17.48
N ASN A 62 -8.55 3.80 -17.98
CA ASN A 62 -8.39 2.42 -17.54
C ASN A 62 -7.03 1.88 -17.98
N ALA A 63 -6.23 1.47 -17.02
CA ALA A 63 -5.02 0.70 -17.29
C ALA A 63 -5.39 -0.79 -17.38
N GLY A 64 -5.84 -1.22 -18.55
CA GLY A 64 -6.04 -2.65 -18.85
C GLY A 64 -4.73 -3.29 -19.32
N ILE A 65 -4.60 -4.60 -19.08
CA ILE A 65 -3.52 -5.39 -19.68
C ILE A 65 -4.00 -5.82 -21.07
N THR A 66 -3.76 -4.97 -22.06
CA THR A 66 -4.12 -5.22 -23.46
C THR A 66 -2.91 -4.93 -24.35
N GLU A 67 -2.80 -5.65 -25.47
CA GLU A 67 -1.72 -5.42 -26.43
C GLU A 67 -1.78 -3.99 -26.97
N GLY A 68 -0.64 -3.31 -26.99
CA GLY A 68 -0.51 -1.92 -27.44
C GLY A 68 -0.84 -0.86 -26.37
N ALA A 69 -1.38 -1.26 -25.21
CA ALA A 69 -1.61 -0.32 -24.11
C ALA A 69 -0.31 0.07 -23.38
N VAL A 70 -0.31 1.26 -22.79
CA VAL A 70 0.79 1.68 -21.92
C VAL A 70 0.82 0.80 -20.67
N ALA A 71 1.95 0.14 -20.44
CA ALA A 71 2.11 -0.71 -19.27
C ALA A 71 2.23 0.15 -17.98
N ASP A 72 1.28 -0.02 -17.09
CA ASP A 72 1.28 0.56 -15.73
C ASP A 72 0.66 -0.48 -14.79
N MET A 73 1.50 -1.27 -14.14
CA MET A 73 1.05 -2.45 -13.41
C MET A 73 1.86 -2.72 -12.15
N THR A 74 1.23 -3.36 -11.18
CA THR A 74 1.83 -3.81 -9.94
C THR A 74 1.91 -5.33 -9.91
N PHE A 75 3.07 -5.85 -9.56
CA PHE A 75 3.29 -7.29 -9.36
C PHE A 75 3.20 -7.61 -7.88
N TYR A 76 2.41 -8.60 -7.52
CA TYR A 76 2.26 -9.03 -6.14
C TYR A 76 2.13 -10.54 -6.00
N ASN A 77 2.40 -11.03 -4.81
CA ASN A 77 2.13 -12.42 -4.43
C ASN A 77 1.25 -12.42 -3.16
N LYS A 78 0.13 -13.13 -3.21
CA LYS A 78 -0.88 -13.16 -2.13
C LYS A 78 -0.45 -14.00 -0.93
N THR A 79 0.43 -14.96 -1.13
CA THR A 79 0.83 -15.94 -0.10
C THR A 79 2.18 -15.62 0.55
N ASP A 80 2.97 -14.75 -0.07
CA ASP A 80 4.24 -14.32 0.50
C ASP A 80 4.03 -13.45 1.73
N THR A 81 5.07 -13.35 2.53
CA THR A 81 5.06 -12.54 3.74
C THR A 81 5.73 -11.19 3.51
N THR A 82 5.06 -10.14 3.94
CA THR A 82 5.66 -8.82 4.16
C THR A 82 6.02 -8.69 5.63
N LEU A 83 7.29 -8.42 5.91
CA LEU A 83 7.80 -8.03 7.21
C LEU A 83 8.61 -6.76 6.96
N LEU A 84 8.12 -5.64 7.44
CA LEU A 84 8.75 -4.34 7.25
C LEU A 84 9.18 -3.77 8.59
N SER A 85 10.46 -3.52 8.73
CA SER A 85 11.00 -2.81 9.89
C SER A 85 11.00 -1.30 9.65
N GLN A 86 11.00 -0.54 10.74
CA GLN A 86 11.12 0.92 10.65
C GLN A 86 12.36 1.36 9.87
N LYS A 87 13.47 0.63 9.98
CA LYS A 87 14.74 0.96 9.30
C LYS A 87 14.68 0.79 7.79
N GLU A 88 13.84 -0.13 7.31
CA GLU A 88 13.68 -0.43 5.88
C GLU A 88 12.64 0.47 5.22
N SER A 89 11.77 1.10 6.02
CA SER A 89 10.74 2.00 5.52
C SER A 89 11.34 3.20 4.80
N LYS A 90 10.70 3.61 3.74
CA LYS A 90 11.00 4.86 3.00
C LYS A 90 10.37 6.08 3.65
N SER A 91 9.42 5.88 4.57
CA SER A 91 8.83 6.96 5.35
C SER A 91 9.83 7.51 6.35
N LYS A 92 9.88 8.83 6.49
CA LYS A 92 10.65 9.48 7.55
C LYS A 92 9.97 9.37 8.92
N SER A 93 8.68 9.03 8.94
CA SER A 93 7.91 8.85 10.18
C SER A 93 8.03 7.43 10.70
N ALA A 94 8.33 7.29 11.98
CA ALA A 94 8.33 6.03 12.70
C ALA A 94 6.93 5.56 13.14
N ASN A 95 5.91 6.35 12.88
CA ASN A 95 4.56 6.14 13.39
C ASN A 95 3.77 5.15 12.55
N SER A 96 3.98 3.86 12.76
CA SER A 96 3.14 2.80 12.20
C SER A 96 2.96 1.66 13.21
N PRO A 97 1.74 1.12 13.33
CA PRO A 97 1.50 -0.07 14.16
C PRO A 97 1.92 -1.37 13.46
N PHE A 98 2.43 -1.30 12.23
CA PHE A 98 2.72 -2.47 11.39
C PHE A 98 4.22 -2.81 11.32
N TRP A 99 5.09 -2.09 12.04
CA TRP A 99 6.50 -2.43 12.09
C TRP A 99 6.73 -3.78 12.75
N ASP A 100 7.60 -4.58 12.15
CA ASP A 100 8.02 -5.90 12.64
C ASP A 100 6.86 -6.91 12.82
N ILE A 101 5.71 -6.64 12.18
CA ILE A 101 4.57 -7.56 12.11
C ILE A 101 4.60 -8.31 10.79
N LYS A 102 4.44 -9.64 10.86
CA LYS A 102 4.28 -10.49 9.67
C LYS A 102 2.88 -10.33 9.10
N LEU A 103 2.79 -9.78 7.92
CA LEU A 103 1.56 -9.65 7.15
C LEU A 103 1.59 -10.57 5.94
N THR A 104 0.47 -11.19 5.60
CA THR A 104 0.32 -12.00 4.39
C THR A 104 0.15 -11.09 3.17
N GLY A 105 0.78 -11.46 2.05
CA GLY A 105 0.78 -10.66 0.83
C GLY A 105 2.01 -9.78 0.70
N LYS A 106 2.61 -9.78 -0.49
CA LYS A 106 3.82 -9.01 -0.76
C LYS A 106 3.77 -8.39 -2.15
N ILE A 107 4.04 -7.10 -2.23
CA ILE A 107 4.34 -6.43 -3.51
C ILE A 107 5.73 -6.87 -3.95
N LYS A 108 5.87 -7.27 -5.20
CA LYS A 108 7.14 -7.70 -5.81
C LYS A 108 7.78 -6.61 -6.65
N GLY A 109 6.98 -5.66 -7.12
CA GLY A 109 7.47 -4.57 -7.93
C GLY A 109 6.35 -3.86 -8.69
N ILE A 110 6.74 -2.81 -9.36
CA ILE A 110 5.87 -2.05 -10.26
C ILE A 110 6.56 -1.85 -11.61
N PHE A 111 5.78 -1.83 -12.67
CA PHE A 111 6.19 -1.33 -13.97
C PHE A 111 5.41 -0.04 -14.24
N SER A 112 6.10 1.06 -14.39
CA SER A 112 5.47 2.35 -14.65
C SER A 112 6.40 3.26 -15.46
N LYS A 113 5.85 4.06 -16.36
CA LYS A 113 6.61 4.99 -17.22
C LYS A 113 7.81 4.33 -17.94
N GLY A 114 7.61 3.09 -18.39
CA GLY A 114 8.65 2.34 -19.12
C GLY A 114 9.77 1.77 -18.23
N LYS A 115 9.63 1.80 -16.90
CA LYS A 115 10.64 1.30 -15.96
C LYS A 115 10.07 0.25 -15.02
N LEU A 116 10.86 -0.80 -14.78
CA LEU A 116 10.59 -1.81 -13.78
C LEU A 116 11.32 -1.43 -12.48
N HIS A 117 10.57 -1.38 -11.40
CA HIS A 117 11.09 -1.21 -10.04
C HIS A 117 10.71 -2.43 -9.22
N LEU A 118 11.71 -3.16 -8.71
CA LEU A 118 11.49 -4.29 -7.81
C LEU A 118 11.48 -3.82 -6.36
N ALA A 119 10.65 -4.50 -5.54
CA ALA A 119 10.52 -4.21 -4.11
C ALA A 119 11.55 -4.99 -3.29
#